data_3f7e71ad579b4613475566e28c3edde2
#
_entry.id   3f7e71ad579b4613475566e28c3edde2
#
_cell.length_a   1.000
_cell.length_b   1.000
_cell.length_c   1.000
_cell.angle_alpha   90.00
_cell.angle_beta   90.00
_cell.angle_gamma   90.00
#
_symmetry.space_group_name_H-M   'P 1'
#
loop_
_entity.id
_entity.type
_entity.pdbx_description
1 polymer ?
#
loop_
_entity_poly.entity_id
_entity_poly.type
_entity_poly.pdbx_seq_one_letter_code
_entity_poly.pdbx_strand_id
1 'polypeptide(L)'
;MQTLLKIGLGMVVLAVILVGTTFGVLRAHDIDGTARNGSRAMKSETRKVGTEVNIIILNGPIDLTLKQGATPSMVAIGEERLLPRVQTVQEGNTLTIALKESLFHLNRPLRVELTLPTLQQLTVHGSGDSAVGGFSGDALVLAMHGSGDVRFDGAYRHVHASLSGSGDLELALANGEDVDLSMLGSGSVTASGQSKSLSAHLMGSGDLAAEKMQADAVAIDVMGSGDANVYAKQSATLDVKGSGDIDVHGNPPHRQVSRMGSGDVSWAKD
;
A
#
# COMPACT_ATOMS: atom_id res chain seq x y z
N MET A 1 23.66 8.67 12.98
CA MET A 1 23.34 9.04 11.58
C MET A 1 24.00 8.18 10.50
N GLN A 2 25.12 7.51 10.73
CA GLN A 2 25.79 6.68 9.68
C GLN A 2 25.28 5.24 9.56
N THR A 3 24.53 4.73 10.50
CA THR A 3 24.01 3.35 10.52
C THR A 3 22.69 3.19 9.76
N LEU A 4 21.84 4.20 9.75
CA LEU A 4 20.56 4.20 9.00
C LEU A 4 20.75 4.33 7.48
N LEU A 5 21.79 5.06 7.06
CA LEU A 5 22.11 5.21 5.64
C LEU A 5 22.65 3.91 5.01
N LYS A 6 23.25 3.04 5.78
CA LYS A 6 23.78 1.73 5.32
C LYS A 6 22.70 0.68 5.15
N ILE A 7 21.58 0.77 5.90
CA ILE A 7 20.44 -0.14 5.78
C ILE A 7 19.60 0.17 4.54
N GLY A 8 19.35 1.45 4.24
CA GLY A 8 18.63 1.87 3.05
C GLY A 8 19.36 1.53 1.73
N LEU A 9 20.67 1.64 1.71
CA LEU A 9 21.47 1.33 0.51
C LEU A 9 21.60 -0.18 0.27
N GLY A 10 21.56 -0.99 1.33
CA GLY A 10 21.59 -2.46 1.25
C GLY A 10 20.33 -3.06 0.62
N MET A 11 19.15 -2.49 0.87
CA MET A 11 17.88 -2.97 0.29
C MET A 11 17.74 -2.68 -1.20
N VAL A 12 18.26 -1.57 -1.69
CA VAL A 12 18.20 -1.22 -3.12
C VAL A 12 19.17 -2.08 -3.95
N VAL A 13 20.31 -2.47 -3.40
CA VAL A 13 21.30 -3.32 -4.10
C VAL A 13 20.86 -4.78 -4.13
N LEU A 14 20.11 -5.27 -3.14
CA LEU A 14 19.60 -6.66 -3.16
C LEU A 14 18.50 -6.86 -4.21
N ALA A 15 17.70 -5.85 -4.50
CA ALA A 15 16.64 -5.92 -5.52
C ALA A 15 17.19 -6.01 -6.97
N VAL A 16 18.42 -5.54 -7.21
CA VAL A 16 19.02 -5.50 -8.55
C VAL A 16 19.84 -6.73 -8.89
N ILE A 17 20.34 -7.46 -7.89
CA ILE A 17 21.24 -8.62 -8.11
C ILE A 17 20.47 -9.95 -8.29
N LEU A 18 19.19 -10.04 -7.90
CA LEU A 18 18.42 -11.30 -7.95
C LEU A 18 17.71 -11.55 -9.29
N VAL A 19 17.85 -10.70 -10.29
CA VAL A 19 17.29 -10.92 -11.65
C VAL A 19 18.22 -11.76 -12.55
N GLY A 20 19.42 -12.08 -12.09
CA GLY A 20 20.51 -12.57 -12.96
C GLY A 20 20.79 -14.05 -13.01
N THR A 21 20.29 -14.92 -12.13
CA THR A 21 20.74 -16.32 -12.13
C THR A 21 19.66 -17.33 -11.76
N THR A 22 18.77 -17.66 -12.68
CA THR A 22 18.28 -19.05 -12.87
C THR A 22 17.68 -19.19 -14.26
N PHE A 23 18.53 -19.10 -15.29
CA PHE A 23 18.22 -19.73 -16.58
C PHE A 23 18.69 -21.18 -16.49
N GLY A 24 17.76 -22.11 -16.36
CA GLY A 24 18.00 -23.54 -16.33
C GLY A 24 16.82 -24.31 -16.91
N VAL A 25 16.75 -24.36 -18.23
CA VAL A 25 16.28 -25.47 -19.07
C VAL A 25 14.95 -26.13 -18.73
N LEU A 26 13.91 -25.78 -19.50
CA LEU A 26 13.03 -26.80 -20.08
C LEU A 26 12.80 -26.45 -21.56
N ARG A 27 13.41 -27.29 -22.38
CA ARG A 27 13.35 -27.26 -23.84
C ARG A 27 12.02 -27.80 -24.33
N ALA A 28 11.42 -27.02 -25.19
CA ALA A 28 10.72 -27.36 -26.43
C ALA A 28 9.94 -28.67 -26.54
N HIS A 29 8.68 -28.56 -26.90
CA HIS A 29 8.18 -29.15 -28.16
C HIS A 29 6.88 -28.45 -28.58
N ASP A 30 6.82 -28.26 -29.87
CA ASP A 30 5.73 -27.86 -30.75
C ASP A 30 5.51 -26.36 -30.98
N ILE A 31 6.20 -25.96 -32.05
CA ILE A 31 5.83 -24.80 -32.85
C ILE A 31 4.70 -25.24 -33.79
N ASP A 32 3.46 -25.02 -33.39
CA ASP A 32 2.37 -24.92 -34.31
C ASP A 32 1.82 -23.48 -34.34
N GLY A 33 1.96 -22.85 -35.48
CA GLY A 33 1.79 -21.43 -35.73
C GLY A 33 0.34 -20.94 -35.79
N THR A 34 -0.52 -21.28 -34.82
CA THR A 34 -1.92 -20.84 -34.75
C THR A 34 -2.38 -20.20 -33.45
N ALA A 35 -1.48 -19.82 -32.54
CA ALA A 35 -1.85 -19.30 -31.21
C ALA A 35 -1.64 -17.78 -31.04
N ARG A 36 -2.07 -16.95 -32.01
CA ARG A 36 -2.05 -15.48 -31.83
C ARG A 36 -3.36 -14.84 -31.37
N ASN A 37 -4.42 -15.62 -31.19
CA ASN A 37 -5.72 -15.15 -30.67
C ASN A 37 -6.19 -16.05 -29.52
N GLY A 38 -5.53 -16.02 -28.38
CA GLY A 38 -6.06 -16.64 -27.16
C GLY A 38 -7.46 -16.10 -26.85
N SER A 39 -8.34 -16.98 -26.40
CA SER A 39 -9.73 -16.64 -26.06
C SER A 39 -9.80 -15.48 -25.07
N ARG A 40 -10.69 -14.51 -25.32
CA ARG A 40 -11.04 -13.45 -24.37
C ARG A 40 -12.07 -13.91 -23.34
N ALA A 41 -12.38 -15.22 -23.28
CA ALA A 41 -13.24 -15.78 -22.26
C ALA A 41 -12.58 -15.60 -20.88
N MET A 42 -13.38 -15.22 -19.90
CA MET A 42 -12.92 -15.15 -18.51
C MET A 42 -12.75 -16.56 -17.97
N LYS A 43 -11.60 -16.82 -17.37
CA LYS A 43 -11.29 -18.07 -16.67
C LYS A 43 -10.68 -17.78 -15.32
N SER A 44 -10.69 -18.79 -14.46
CA SER A 44 -10.01 -18.78 -13.17
C SER A 44 -8.97 -19.90 -13.12
N GLU A 45 -7.86 -19.62 -12.48
CA GLU A 45 -6.76 -20.56 -12.26
C GLU A 45 -6.36 -20.54 -10.79
N THR A 46 -6.43 -21.70 -10.13
CA THR A 46 -5.99 -21.84 -8.75
C THR A 46 -4.48 -22.06 -8.72
N ARG A 47 -3.80 -21.36 -7.81
CA ARG A 47 -2.37 -21.46 -7.59
C ARG A 47 -2.04 -21.83 -6.16
N LYS A 48 -0.97 -22.58 -5.95
CA LYS A 48 -0.51 -22.97 -4.62
C LYS A 48 0.18 -21.80 -3.94
N VAL A 49 -0.10 -21.63 -2.64
CA VAL A 49 0.54 -20.66 -1.76
C VAL A 49 0.94 -21.37 -0.47
N GLY A 50 2.15 -21.14 0.00
CA GLY A 50 2.65 -21.70 1.24
C GLY A 50 2.02 -21.06 2.48
N THR A 51 2.00 -21.78 3.56
CA THR A 51 1.43 -21.35 4.84
C THR A 51 2.25 -20.28 5.55
N GLU A 52 3.53 -20.19 5.21
CA GLU A 52 4.48 -19.21 5.76
C GLU A 52 4.39 -17.82 5.14
N VAL A 53 3.64 -17.67 4.03
CA VAL A 53 3.52 -16.40 3.31
C VAL A 53 2.80 -15.36 4.17
N ASN A 54 3.47 -14.22 4.38
CA ASN A 54 2.93 -13.05 5.08
C ASN A 54 3.42 -11.71 4.50
N ILE A 55 4.25 -11.77 3.44
CA ILE A 55 4.71 -10.61 2.66
C ILE A 55 4.22 -10.77 1.23
N ILE A 56 3.52 -9.77 0.72
CA ILE A 56 2.97 -9.74 -0.64
C ILE A 56 3.59 -8.59 -1.42
N ILE A 57 4.08 -8.89 -2.63
CA ILE A 57 4.52 -7.90 -3.61
C ILE A 57 3.67 -8.07 -4.87
N LEU A 58 2.91 -7.04 -5.22
CA LEU A 58 2.04 -7.02 -6.40
C LEU A 58 2.61 -6.06 -7.44
N ASN A 59 2.88 -6.56 -8.64
CA ASN A 59 3.46 -5.77 -9.72
C ASN A 59 2.56 -5.77 -10.96
N GLY A 60 2.12 -4.61 -11.38
CA GLY A 60 1.33 -4.41 -12.61
C GLY A 60 -0.12 -4.02 -12.34
N PRO A 61 -0.94 -3.97 -13.41
CA PRO A 61 -2.36 -3.60 -13.34
C PRO A 61 -3.20 -4.83 -12.93
N ILE A 62 -3.08 -5.22 -11.67
CA ILE A 62 -3.73 -6.41 -11.09
C ILE A 62 -4.59 -5.96 -9.91
N ASP A 63 -5.88 -6.27 -9.95
CA ASP A 63 -6.76 -6.08 -8.81
C ASP A 63 -6.53 -7.19 -7.79
N LEU A 64 -6.37 -6.85 -6.52
CA LEU A 64 -6.17 -7.79 -5.43
C LEU A 64 -7.32 -7.76 -4.44
N THR A 65 -7.88 -8.92 -4.14
CA THR A 65 -8.72 -9.10 -2.95
C THR A 65 -8.00 -10.03 -1.99
N LEU A 66 -7.57 -9.50 -0.86
CA LEU A 66 -6.80 -10.24 0.15
C LEU A 66 -7.60 -10.33 1.46
N LYS A 67 -7.85 -11.55 1.93
CA LYS A 67 -8.64 -11.81 3.14
C LYS A 67 -7.87 -12.70 4.11
N GLN A 68 -8.13 -12.54 5.39
CA GLN A 68 -7.64 -13.46 6.40
C GLN A 68 -8.40 -14.79 6.35
N GLY A 69 -7.67 -15.90 6.47
CA GLY A 69 -8.25 -17.24 6.60
C GLY A 69 -7.20 -18.28 6.93
N ALA A 70 -7.59 -19.33 7.63
CA ALA A 70 -6.67 -20.34 8.17
C ALA A 70 -5.92 -21.14 7.09
N THR A 71 -6.54 -21.32 5.91
CA THR A 71 -5.94 -22.08 4.82
C THR A 71 -5.58 -21.15 3.68
N PRO A 72 -4.27 -21.02 3.33
CA PRO A 72 -3.83 -20.21 2.21
C PRO A 72 -4.42 -20.69 0.89
N SER A 73 -4.91 -19.77 0.09
CA SER A 73 -5.42 -20.06 -1.24
C SER A 73 -5.24 -18.85 -2.16
N MET A 74 -5.01 -19.11 -3.43
CA MET A 74 -4.91 -18.08 -4.46
C MET A 74 -5.67 -18.51 -5.71
N VAL A 75 -6.49 -17.59 -6.23
CA VAL A 75 -7.19 -17.75 -7.49
C VAL A 75 -6.90 -16.53 -8.36
N ALA A 76 -6.33 -16.74 -9.54
CA ALA A 76 -6.16 -15.72 -10.57
C ALA A 76 -7.35 -15.78 -11.54
N ILE A 77 -7.99 -14.65 -11.81
CA ILE A 77 -9.19 -14.52 -12.63
C ILE A 77 -8.92 -13.49 -13.73
N GLY A 78 -9.11 -13.88 -14.97
CA GLY A 78 -8.85 -12.98 -16.08
C GLY A 78 -9.15 -13.61 -17.44
N GLU A 79 -8.82 -12.89 -18.51
CA GLU A 79 -8.92 -13.47 -19.86
C GLU A 79 -7.96 -14.67 -19.95
N GLU A 80 -8.44 -15.77 -20.56
CA GLU A 80 -7.67 -17.03 -20.70
C GLU A 80 -6.25 -16.81 -21.26
N ARG A 81 -6.09 -15.88 -22.20
CA ARG A 81 -4.80 -15.52 -22.79
C ARG A 81 -3.83 -14.81 -21.82
N LEU A 82 -4.35 -14.23 -20.73
CA LEU A 82 -3.56 -13.46 -19.75
C LEU A 82 -3.09 -14.32 -18.58
N LEU A 83 -3.84 -15.33 -18.18
CA LEU A 83 -3.53 -16.18 -17.03
C LEU A 83 -2.13 -16.81 -17.10
N PRO A 84 -1.64 -17.33 -18.27
CA PRO A 84 -0.27 -17.85 -18.38
C PRO A 84 0.83 -16.77 -18.23
N ARG A 85 0.47 -15.48 -18.33
CA ARG A 85 1.40 -14.36 -18.16
C ARG A 85 1.48 -13.86 -16.73
N VAL A 86 0.56 -14.28 -15.87
CA VAL A 86 0.64 -14.03 -14.43
C VAL A 86 1.75 -14.89 -13.85
N GLN A 87 2.82 -14.24 -13.42
CA GLN A 87 3.88 -14.90 -12.66
C GLN A 87 3.54 -14.88 -11.17
N THR A 88 3.76 -16.01 -10.53
CA THR A 88 3.63 -16.17 -9.10
C THR A 88 4.88 -16.83 -8.60
N VAL A 89 5.69 -16.10 -7.85
CA VAL A 89 6.96 -16.58 -7.30
C VAL A 89 6.90 -16.48 -5.79
N GLN A 90 7.15 -17.59 -5.11
CA GLN A 90 7.27 -17.61 -3.66
C GLN A 90 8.72 -17.85 -3.28
N GLU A 91 9.27 -16.97 -2.45
CA GLU A 91 10.61 -17.10 -1.87
C GLU A 91 10.51 -16.91 -0.35
N GLY A 92 10.63 -18.03 0.39
CA GLY A 92 10.37 -18.02 1.83
C GLY A 92 8.97 -17.54 2.16
N ASN A 93 8.85 -16.50 2.97
CA ASN A 93 7.58 -15.90 3.38
C ASN A 93 7.06 -14.80 2.43
N THR A 94 7.74 -14.54 1.33
CA THR A 94 7.38 -13.51 0.35
C THR A 94 6.74 -14.15 -0.88
N LEU A 95 5.56 -13.67 -1.26
CA LEU A 95 4.85 -14.01 -2.49
C LEU A 95 4.86 -12.81 -3.43
N THR A 96 5.52 -12.95 -4.56
CA THR A 96 5.51 -11.95 -5.64
C THR A 96 4.53 -12.36 -6.72
N ILE A 97 3.59 -11.48 -7.04
CA ILE A 97 2.60 -11.63 -8.09
C ILE A 97 2.86 -10.54 -9.13
N ALA A 98 3.12 -10.92 -10.36
CA ALA A 98 3.46 -9.98 -11.42
C ALA A 98 2.83 -10.37 -12.75
N LEU A 99 2.53 -9.38 -13.58
CA LEU A 99 2.15 -9.61 -14.97
C LEU A 99 3.40 -9.50 -15.85
N LYS A 100 3.77 -10.60 -16.49
CA LYS A 100 4.89 -10.65 -17.45
C LYS A 100 4.50 -9.91 -18.71
N GLU A 101 5.29 -8.92 -19.09
CA GLU A 101 5.08 -7.97 -20.19
C GLU A 101 4.01 -6.91 -19.89
N SER A 102 4.42 -5.65 -20.09
CA SER A 102 3.54 -4.49 -19.99
C SER A 102 2.56 -4.50 -21.16
N LEU A 103 1.37 -4.98 -20.95
CA LEU A 103 0.29 -4.90 -21.92
C LEU A 103 -0.39 -3.53 -21.75
N PHE A 104 -0.11 -2.61 -22.64
CA PHE A 104 -0.61 -1.23 -22.60
C PHE A 104 -2.14 -1.09 -22.64
N HIS A 105 -2.90 -2.16 -22.97
CA HIS A 105 -4.35 -2.12 -23.02
C HIS A 105 -4.95 -3.44 -22.52
N LEU A 106 -5.25 -3.50 -21.24
CA LEU A 106 -6.13 -4.53 -20.70
C LEU A 106 -7.59 -4.04 -20.85
N ASN A 107 -8.38 -4.73 -21.67
CA ASN A 107 -9.80 -4.40 -21.80
C ASN A 107 -10.62 -4.78 -20.55
N ARG A 108 -10.09 -5.67 -19.72
CA ARG A 108 -10.67 -6.10 -18.45
C ARG A 108 -9.54 -6.30 -17.43
N PRO A 109 -9.75 -5.90 -16.17
CA PRO A 109 -8.74 -6.07 -15.13
C PRO A 109 -8.46 -7.57 -14.89
N LEU A 110 -7.19 -7.88 -14.63
CA LEU A 110 -6.78 -9.14 -14.07
C LEU A 110 -7.01 -9.07 -12.55
N ARG A 111 -7.72 -10.04 -11.99
CA ARG A 111 -8.03 -10.09 -10.56
C ARG A 111 -7.34 -11.26 -9.90
N VAL A 112 -6.83 -11.04 -8.71
CA VAL A 112 -6.30 -12.07 -7.81
C VAL A 112 -7.09 -12.06 -6.51
N GLU A 113 -7.63 -13.23 -6.16
CA GLU A 113 -8.22 -13.47 -4.85
C GLU A 113 -7.23 -14.30 -4.03
N LEU A 114 -6.81 -13.77 -2.89
CA LEU A 114 -5.80 -14.37 -2.03
C LEU A 114 -6.33 -14.46 -0.60
N THR A 115 -6.15 -15.64 0.01
CA THR A 115 -6.42 -15.87 1.43
C THR A 115 -5.14 -16.24 2.13
N LEU A 116 -4.83 -15.60 3.26
CA LEU A 116 -3.63 -15.86 4.07
C LEU A 116 -3.99 -15.90 5.56
N PRO A 117 -3.24 -16.65 6.38
CA PRO A 117 -3.46 -16.66 7.83
C PRO A 117 -2.99 -15.37 8.50
N THR A 118 -1.93 -14.76 8.00
CA THR A 118 -1.32 -13.54 8.53
C THR A 118 -0.82 -12.64 7.42
N LEU A 119 -0.73 -11.35 7.69
CA LEU A 119 -0.14 -10.36 6.79
C LEU A 119 0.79 -9.46 7.60
N GLN A 120 2.02 -9.24 7.15
CA GLN A 120 2.98 -8.32 7.74
C GLN A 120 3.35 -7.18 6.78
N GLN A 121 3.31 -7.46 5.48
CA GLN A 121 3.62 -6.45 4.48
C GLN A 121 2.83 -6.66 3.19
N LEU A 122 2.31 -5.58 2.64
CA LEU A 122 1.78 -5.51 1.28
C LEU A 122 2.46 -4.36 0.55
N THR A 123 3.09 -4.68 -0.58
CA THR A 123 3.66 -3.67 -1.49
C THR A 123 2.97 -3.80 -2.85
N VAL A 124 2.38 -2.70 -3.32
CA VAL A 124 1.68 -2.62 -4.61
C VAL A 124 2.43 -1.68 -5.54
N HIS A 125 2.81 -2.17 -6.70
CA HIS A 125 3.40 -1.38 -7.78
C HIS A 125 2.52 -1.46 -9.02
N GLY A 126 1.77 -0.41 -9.32
CA GLY A 126 0.93 -0.39 -10.50
C GLY A 126 -0.33 0.46 -10.40
N SER A 127 -1.36 0.05 -11.15
CA SER A 127 -2.62 0.78 -11.29
C SER A 127 -3.85 -0.10 -11.02
N GLY A 128 -3.67 -1.29 -10.48
CA GLY A 128 -4.79 -2.13 -10.02
C GLY A 128 -5.20 -1.76 -8.60
N ASP A 129 -6.45 -2.07 -8.25
CA ASP A 129 -7.02 -1.78 -6.95
C ASP A 129 -6.84 -2.97 -5.99
N SER A 130 -6.54 -2.67 -4.73
CA SER A 130 -6.34 -3.69 -3.71
C SER A 130 -7.31 -3.50 -2.54
N ALA A 131 -8.08 -4.55 -2.23
CA ALA A 131 -8.96 -4.61 -1.07
C ALA A 131 -8.44 -5.66 -0.09
N VAL A 132 -8.07 -5.23 1.11
CA VAL A 132 -7.45 -6.06 2.14
C VAL A 132 -8.28 -5.97 3.42
N GLY A 133 -8.73 -7.10 3.96
CA GLY A 133 -9.59 -7.05 5.13
C GLY A 133 -9.48 -8.23 6.08
N GLY A 134 -9.83 -7.96 7.34
CA GLY A 134 -9.95 -8.94 8.40
C GLY A 134 -8.66 -9.31 9.12
N PHE A 135 -7.51 -8.74 8.74
CA PHE A 135 -6.22 -9.06 9.37
C PHE A 135 -6.03 -8.37 10.71
N SER A 136 -5.29 -9.05 11.58
CA SER A 136 -4.83 -8.51 12.86
C SER A 136 -3.41 -8.95 13.15
N GLY A 137 -2.67 -8.11 13.89
CA GLY A 137 -1.29 -8.41 14.23
C GLY A 137 -0.61 -7.31 15.03
N ASP A 138 0.70 -7.45 15.22
CA ASP A 138 1.52 -6.46 15.92
C ASP A 138 1.94 -5.33 14.97
N ALA A 139 2.53 -5.65 13.83
CA ALA A 139 3.04 -4.68 12.88
C ALA A 139 2.58 -4.97 11.45
N LEU A 140 2.25 -3.90 10.71
CA LEU A 140 1.87 -3.92 9.31
C LEU A 140 2.63 -2.84 8.54
N VAL A 141 3.16 -3.22 7.38
CA VAL A 141 3.71 -2.30 6.39
C VAL A 141 2.85 -2.33 5.13
N LEU A 142 2.30 -1.18 4.76
CA LEU A 142 1.59 -0.97 3.49
C LEU A 142 2.40 -0.01 2.63
N ALA A 143 2.74 -0.40 1.43
CA ALA A 143 3.43 0.48 0.48
C ALA A 143 2.71 0.44 -0.87
N MET A 144 2.33 1.61 -1.35
CA MET A 144 1.70 1.78 -2.64
C MET A 144 2.52 2.71 -3.52
N HIS A 145 2.83 2.24 -4.74
CA HIS A 145 3.56 2.99 -5.76
C HIS A 145 2.78 2.94 -7.07
N GLY A 146 2.11 4.03 -7.42
CA GLY A 146 1.33 4.08 -8.67
C GLY A 146 0.06 4.92 -8.58
N SER A 147 -0.98 4.48 -9.27
CA SER A 147 -2.24 5.22 -9.44
C SER A 147 -3.49 4.36 -9.20
N GLY A 148 -3.33 3.15 -8.66
CA GLY A 148 -4.44 2.34 -8.19
C GLY A 148 -4.86 2.75 -6.78
N ASP A 149 -5.86 2.08 -6.21
CA ASP A 149 -6.34 2.34 -4.87
C ASP A 149 -6.06 1.16 -3.93
N VAL A 150 -5.72 1.47 -2.68
CA VAL A 150 -5.57 0.45 -1.63
C VAL A 150 -6.56 0.74 -0.51
N ARG A 151 -7.43 -0.23 -0.22
CA ARG A 151 -8.31 -0.21 0.95
C ARG A 151 -7.89 -1.28 1.92
N PHE A 152 -7.64 -0.88 3.15
CA PHE A 152 -7.27 -1.75 4.24
C PHE A 152 -8.23 -1.62 5.42
N ASP A 153 -8.73 -2.75 5.92
CA ASP A 153 -9.53 -2.86 7.15
C ASP A 153 -8.93 -3.93 8.05
N GLY A 154 -8.56 -3.55 9.30
CA GLY A 154 -7.92 -4.48 10.20
C GLY A 154 -7.59 -3.94 11.59
N ALA A 155 -6.83 -4.74 12.36
CA ALA A 155 -6.44 -4.41 13.72
C ALA A 155 -4.95 -4.68 13.93
N TYR A 156 -4.12 -3.65 13.85
CA TYR A 156 -2.67 -3.70 14.10
C TYR A 156 -2.26 -2.64 15.10
N ARG A 157 -1.27 -2.98 15.93
CA ARG A 157 -0.73 -2.04 16.93
C ARG A 157 0.16 -0.98 16.28
N HIS A 158 1.04 -1.39 15.38
CA HIS A 158 1.97 -0.53 14.67
C HIS A 158 1.71 -0.62 13.18
N VAL A 159 1.39 0.50 12.54
CA VAL A 159 1.12 0.56 11.10
C VAL A 159 2.03 1.60 10.47
N HIS A 160 2.80 1.18 9.48
CA HIS A 160 3.51 2.09 8.59
C HIS A 160 2.90 2.00 7.20
N ALA A 161 2.32 3.10 6.72
CA ALA A 161 1.67 3.14 5.42
C ALA A 161 2.30 4.24 4.55
N SER A 162 2.68 3.90 3.33
CA SER A 162 3.29 4.82 2.39
C SER A 162 2.58 4.82 1.05
N LEU A 163 2.30 6.02 0.53
CA LEU A 163 1.73 6.27 -0.79
C LEU A 163 2.68 7.10 -1.63
N SER A 164 3.09 6.58 -2.77
CA SER A 164 3.89 7.30 -3.76
C SER A 164 3.18 7.28 -5.10
N GLY A 165 2.65 8.42 -5.53
CA GLY A 165 1.91 8.53 -6.80
C GLY A 165 0.65 9.37 -6.70
N SER A 166 -0.40 8.93 -7.40
CA SER A 166 -1.67 9.65 -7.53
C SER A 166 -2.89 8.78 -7.23
N GLY A 167 -2.69 7.60 -6.68
CA GLY A 167 -3.77 6.74 -6.21
C GLY A 167 -4.21 7.10 -4.79
N ASP A 168 -5.21 6.39 -4.27
CA ASP A 168 -5.77 6.64 -2.94
C ASP A 168 -5.49 5.47 -1.98
N LEU A 169 -5.22 5.82 -0.71
CA LEU A 169 -5.05 4.85 0.37
C LEU A 169 -6.13 5.09 1.43
N GLU A 170 -7.00 4.09 1.61
CA GLU A 170 -8.00 4.09 2.67
C GLU A 170 -7.58 3.11 3.77
N LEU A 171 -7.40 3.60 5.00
CA LEU A 171 -6.94 2.86 6.16
C LEU A 171 -7.99 2.91 7.27
N ALA A 172 -8.63 1.77 7.57
CA ALA A 172 -9.54 1.62 8.68
C ALA A 172 -8.92 0.73 9.77
N LEU A 173 -8.61 1.30 10.93
CA LEU A 173 -7.94 0.62 12.04
C LEU A 173 -8.84 0.56 13.27
N ALA A 174 -9.11 -0.64 13.77
CA ALA A 174 -9.91 -0.80 14.99
C ALA A 174 -9.22 -0.17 16.21
N ASN A 175 -7.94 -0.51 16.45
CA ASN A 175 -7.14 0.00 17.57
C ASN A 175 -5.65 0.02 17.18
N GLY A 176 -5.07 1.20 16.98
CA GLY A 176 -3.65 1.39 16.74
C GLY A 176 -2.92 1.88 18.00
N GLU A 177 -1.65 1.57 18.13
CA GLU A 177 -0.75 2.29 19.04
C GLU A 177 -0.05 3.41 18.27
N ASP A 178 0.72 3.03 17.26
CA ASP A 178 1.46 3.97 16.42
C ASP A 178 1.05 3.81 14.96
N VAL A 179 0.60 4.89 14.36
CA VAL A 179 0.26 4.97 12.93
C VAL A 179 1.17 6.01 12.29
N ASP A 180 1.97 5.56 11.33
CA ASP A 180 2.91 6.41 10.58
C ASP A 180 2.51 6.40 9.11
N LEU A 181 2.17 7.58 8.58
CA LEU A 181 1.74 7.79 7.21
C LEU A 181 2.77 8.62 6.45
N SER A 182 3.16 8.16 5.28
CA SER A 182 4.06 8.90 4.39
C SER A 182 3.44 9.03 3.01
N MET A 183 3.29 10.24 2.52
CA MET A 183 2.72 10.51 1.21
C MET A 183 3.68 11.34 0.36
N LEU A 184 3.91 10.86 -0.86
CA LEU A 184 4.70 11.55 -1.88
C LEU A 184 3.91 11.60 -3.19
N GLY A 185 3.42 12.77 -3.57
CA GLY A 185 2.67 12.94 -4.82
C GLY A 185 1.40 13.75 -4.68
N SER A 186 0.34 13.31 -5.35
CA SER A 186 -0.95 14.03 -5.46
C SER A 186 -2.16 13.11 -5.21
N GLY A 187 -1.94 11.95 -4.63
CA GLY A 187 -3.01 11.06 -4.20
C GLY A 187 -3.63 11.51 -2.88
N SER A 188 -4.54 10.73 -2.34
CA SER A 188 -5.14 11.00 -1.03
C SER A 188 -4.98 9.83 -0.06
N VAL A 189 -4.84 10.15 1.23
CA VAL A 189 -4.87 9.18 2.32
C VAL A 189 -6.06 9.46 3.21
N THR A 190 -6.95 8.49 3.34
CA THR A 190 -8.06 8.54 4.30
C THR A 190 -7.78 7.57 5.43
N ALA A 191 -7.75 8.06 6.68
CA ALA A 191 -7.51 7.24 7.85
C ALA A 191 -8.67 7.34 8.85
N SER A 192 -9.08 6.21 9.41
CA SER A 192 -10.19 6.14 10.37
C SER A 192 -9.93 5.12 11.48
N GLY A 193 -10.56 5.33 12.65
CA GLY A 193 -10.47 4.46 13.80
C GLY A 193 -9.86 5.13 15.03
N GLN A 194 -8.97 4.44 15.74
CA GLN A 194 -8.34 4.95 16.96
C GLN A 194 -6.84 4.65 16.97
N SER A 195 -6.04 5.58 17.50
CA SER A 195 -4.60 5.36 17.74
C SER A 195 -4.12 6.12 18.98
N LYS A 196 -2.99 5.71 19.57
CA LYS A 196 -2.29 6.51 20.57
C LYS A 196 -1.52 7.65 19.90
N SER A 197 -0.79 7.33 18.82
CA SER A 197 -0.08 8.33 18.04
C SER A 197 -0.42 8.21 16.55
N LEU A 198 -0.52 9.35 15.89
CA LEU A 198 -0.60 9.50 14.44
C LEU A 198 0.52 10.44 14.00
N SER A 199 1.43 9.93 13.20
CA SER A 199 2.45 10.73 12.52
C SER A 199 2.18 10.74 11.03
N ALA A 200 2.22 11.90 10.37
CA ALA A 200 2.06 11.96 8.92
C ALA A 200 3.03 12.96 8.28
N HIS A 201 3.66 12.52 7.20
CA HIS A 201 4.57 13.31 6.37
C HIS A 201 4.00 13.41 4.96
N LEU A 202 3.59 14.61 4.56
CA LEU A 202 3.00 14.90 3.26
C LEU A 202 3.99 15.71 2.41
N MET A 203 4.38 15.17 1.26
CA MET A 203 5.25 15.86 0.30
C MET A 203 4.57 15.92 -1.07
N GLY A 204 4.18 17.14 -1.50
CA GLY A 204 3.50 17.34 -2.77
C GLY A 204 2.20 18.12 -2.65
N SER A 205 1.15 17.64 -3.32
CA SER A 205 -0.17 18.27 -3.37
C SER A 205 -1.30 17.28 -3.04
N GLY A 206 -0.96 16.19 -2.40
CA GLY A 206 -1.94 15.21 -1.97
C GLY A 206 -2.49 15.51 -0.58
N ASP A 207 -3.67 14.98 -0.25
CA ASP A 207 -4.44 15.34 0.93
C ASP A 207 -4.54 14.20 1.94
N LEU A 208 -4.57 14.54 3.23
CA LEU A 208 -4.82 13.64 4.34
C LEU A 208 -6.17 13.93 5.00
N ALA A 209 -7.08 12.95 4.94
CA ALA A 209 -8.36 12.97 5.64
C ALA A 209 -8.32 11.97 6.82
N ALA A 210 -7.89 12.44 7.99
CA ALA A 210 -7.77 11.64 9.22
C ALA A 210 -8.60 12.20 10.39
N GLU A 211 -9.61 13.02 10.12
CA GLU A 211 -10.53 13.54 11.12
C GLU A 211 -11.37 12.42 11.79
N LYS A 212 -11.49 11.28 11.15
CA LYS A 212 -12.16 10.08 11.69
C LYS A 212 -11.23 9.14 12.45
N MET A 213 -9.93 9.41 12.48
CA MET A 213 -8.94 8.70 13.29
C MET A 213 -8.70 9.46 14.59
N GLN A 214 -9.30 9.00 15.67
CA GLN A 214 -9.14 9.61 16.98
C GLN A 214 -7.78 9.27 17.58
N ALA A 215 -6.80 10.17 17.46
CA ALA A 215 -5.47 9.99 18.02
C ALA A 215 -5.30 10.77 19.34
N ASP A 216 -4.55 10.21 20.29
CA ASP A 216 -4.19 10.95 21.51
C ASP A 216 -3.13 12.01 21.19
N ALA A 217 -2.12 11.68 20.42
CA ALA A 217 -1.08 12.58 19.95
C ALA A 217 -0.99 12.58 18.42
N VAL A 218 -0.87 13.77 17.83
CA VAL A 218 -0.76 13.95 16.37
C VAL A 218 0.51 14.73 16.05
N ALA A 219 1.28 14.26 15.05
CA ALA A 219 2.43 14.96 14.50
C ALA A 219 2.30 15.02 12.97
N ILE A 220 2.15 16.23 12.40
CA ILE A 220 1.97 16.42 10.95
C ILE A 220 3.05 17.34 10.40
N ASP A 221 3.68 16.90 9.32
CA ASP A 221 4.66 17.69 8.54
C ASP A 221 4.15 17.77 7.10
N VAL A 222 3.75 18.95 6.66
CA VAL A 222 3.30 19.22 5.28
C VAL A 222 4.36 20.01 4.54
N MET A 223 4.86 19.46 3.44
CA MET A 223 5.78 20.13 2.52
C MET A 223 5.15 20.20 1.12
N GLY A 224 4.58 21.36 0.79
CA GLY A 224 3.92 21.56 -0.52
C GLY A 224 2.61 22.31 -0.42
N SER A 225 1.58 21.79 -1.10
CA SER A 225 0.26 22.43 -1.20
C SER A 225 -0.89 21.47 -0.87
N GLY A 226 -0.59 20.31 -0.30
CA GLY A 226 -1.59 19.36 0.15
C GLY A 226 -2.16 19.76 1.51
N ASP A 227 -3.40 19.38 1.79
CA ASP A 227 -4.11 19.70 3.00
C ASP A 227 -4.20 18.49 3.95
N ALA A 228 -4.30 18.76 5.26
CA ALA A 228 -4.45 17.71 6.25
C ALA A 228 -5.57 18.02 7.24
N ASN A 229 -6.53 17.09 7.35
CA ASN A 229 -7.60 17.13 8.34
C ASN A 229 -7.34 16.01 9.37
N VAL A 230 -7.17 16.37 10.66
CA VAL A 230 -6.80 15.42 11.70
C VAL A 230 -7.59 15.62 12.99
N TYR A 231 -7.67 14.56 13.81
CA TYR A 231 -8.29 14.62 15.13
C TYR A 231 -7.28 14.31 16.23
N ALA A 232 -7.01 15.28 17.11
CA ALA A 232 -6.08 15.15 18.22
C ALA A 232 -6.77 15.36 19.57
N LYS A 233 -6.59 14.45 20.53
CA LYS A 233 -7.18 14.54 21.87
C LYS A 233 -6.30 15.29 22.86
N GLN A 234 -4.99 15.05 22.86
CA GLN A 234 -4.09 15.53 23.91
C GLN A 234 -3.01 16.48 23.37
N SER A 235 -2.41 16.15 22.22
CA SER A 235 -1.34 16.98 21.67
C SER A 235 -1.36 16.99 20.14
N ALA A 236 -1.02 18.16 19.57
CA ALA A 236 -0.78 18.33 18.15
C ALA A 236 0.52 19.12 17.93
N THR A 237 1.43 18.52 17.16
CA THR A 237 2.68 19.13 16.67
C THR A 237 2.60 19.23 15.16
N LEU A 238 2.59 20.45 14.63
CA LEU A 238 2.30 20.73 13.23
C LEU A 238 3.41 21.56 12.61
N ASP A 239 3.94 21.12 11.50
CA ASP A 239 4.91 21.87 10.69
C ASP A 239 4.40 22.00 9.26
N VAL A 240 4.20 23.23 8.80
CA VAL A 240 3.74 23.53 7.43
C VAL A 240 4.81 24.31 6.69
N LYS A 241 5.28 23.75 5.60
CA LYS A 241 6.23 24.38 4.67
C LYS A 241 5.63 24.43 3.28
N GLY A 242 5.00 25.56 2.95
CA GLY A 242 4.33 25.72 1.66
C GLY A 242 3.04 26.49 1.73
N SER A 243 2.02 26.00 1.03
CA SER A 243 0.71 26.65 0.90
C SER A 243 -0.46 25.73 1.31
N GLY A 244 -0.18 24.55 1.81
CA GLY A 244 -1.20 23.63 2.30
C GLY A 244 -1.70 24.02 3.69
N ASP A 245 -2.92 23.62 4.00
CA ASP A 245 -3.60 23.97 5.25
C ASP A 245 -3.74 22.72 6.15
N ILE A 246 -3.74 22.93 7.48
CA ILE A 246 -4.01 21.88 8.44
C ILE A 246 -5.21 22.25 9.31
N ASP A 247 -6.25 21.41 9.26
CA ASP A 247 -7.43 21.51 10.12
C ASP A 247 -7.36 20.48 11.25
N VAL A 248 -7.35 20.93 12.51
CA VAL A 248 -7.27 20.08 13.69
C VAL A 248 -8.57 20.07 14.45
N HIS A 249 -9.17 18.89 14.61
CA HIS A 249 -10.33 18.64 15.44
C HIS A 249 -9.92 18.12 16.83
N GLY A 250 -10.86 18.09 17.81
CA GLY A 250 -10.66 17.46 19.11
C GLY A 250 -10.07 18.39 20.19
N ASN A 251 -9.77 19.66 19.90
CA ASN A 251 -9.35 20.70 20.83
C ASN A 251 -8.20 20.29 21.80
N PRO A 252 -7.06 19.80 21.32
CA PRO A 252 -5.95 19.30 22.17
C PRO A 252 -5.40 20.43 23.05
N PRO A 253 -5.09 20.17 24.35
CA PRO A 253 -4.52 21.16 25.26
C PRO A 253 -3.07 21.54 24.93
N HIS A 254 -2.30 20.63 24.34
CA HIS A 254 -0.91 20.89 23.95
C HIS A 254 -0.80 21.09 22.44
N ARG A 255 -0.41 22.32 22.05
CA ARG A 255 -0.32 22.72 20.63
C ARG A 255 1.04 23.31 20.34
N GLN A 256 1.70 22.75 19.34
CA GLN A 256 2.94 23.31 18.78
C GLN A 256 2.77 23.47 17.27
N VAL A 257 2.99 24.67 16.77
CA VAL A 257 2.83 24.99 15.35
C VAL A 257 4.07 25.73 14.86
N SER A 258 4.62 25.23 13.75
CA SER A 258 5.67 25.88 12.96
C SER A 258 5.14 26.10 11.56
N ARG A 259 5.31 27.30 11.01
CA ARG A 259 4.85 27.63 9.66
C ARG A 259 5.91 28.38 8.88
N MET A 260 6.09 27.97 7.62
CA MET A 260 6.95 28.63 6.66
C MET A 260 6.24 28.64 5.30
N GLY A 261 5.68 29.76 4.90
CA GLY A 261 4.91 29.89 3.66
C GLY A 261 3.58 30.59 3.87
N SER A 262 2.59 30.33 3.01
CA SER A 262 1.26 30.94 3.04
C SER A 262 0.15 30.01 3.56
N GLY A 263 0.50 28.79 3.91
CA GLY A 263 -0.45 27.83 4.50
C GLY A 263 -0.91 28.23 5.90
N ASP A 264 -2.09 27.78 6.29
CA ASP A 264 -2.70 28.10 7.57
C ASP A 264 -2.95 26.85 8.44
N VAL A 265 -3.13 27.08 9.75
CA VAL A 265 -3.51 26.04 10.70
C VAL A 265 -4.76 26.50 11.42
N SER A 266 -5.83 25.74 11.27
CA SER A 266 -7.11 26.00 11.93
C SER A 266 -7.42 24.96 13.03
N TRP A 267 -8.23 25.36 13.98
CA TRP A 267 -8.66 24.55 15.12
C TRP A 267 -10.18 24.51 15.12
N ALA A 268 -10.76 23.41 14.66
CA ALA A 268 -12.20 23.24 14.67
C ALA A 268 -12.70 23.15 16.13
N LYS A 269 -13.80 23.86 16.42
CA LYS A 269 -14.55 23.66 17.66
C LYS A 269 -15.52 22.53 17.39
N ASP A 270 -15.42 21.45 18.16
CA ASP A 270 -16.42 20.39 18.20
C ASP A 270 -17.77 20.90 18.68
#